data_4e2e1221f2fa5cc887dab6ceaeeeed3c
#
_entry.id   4e2e1221f2fa5cc887dab6ceaeeeed3c
#
_cell.length_a   1.000
_cell.length_b   1.000
_cell.length_c   1.000
_cell.angle_alpha   90.00
_cell.angle_beta   90.00
_cell.angle_gamma   90.00
#
_symmetry.space_group_name_H-M   'P 1'
#
loop_
_entity.id
_entity.type
_entity.pdbx_description
1 polymer ?
#
loop_
_entity_poly.entity_id
_entity_poly.type
_entity_poly.pdbx_seq_one_letter_code
_entity_poly.pdbx_strand_id
1 'polypeptide(L)'
;YVCIISFLLLSTAEIYANNKLPIKPINLKTEYLINPIGIDVITPRLSWEINDERMGALQNAYRILISKDSIALTRNHSLIWDSGKVLSSQTSNIQPDIKCEPMTRYYWKVIFWDKNKKKSANSEIAYWETGIGGKWQGKWISDGKGKEYFPAPLFRKEVTFHEKIARATAYICGLGYYELYINGDKIGNHILDPGFTRFDKKTLYVTYDLTQELKQ
;
A
#
# COMPACT_ATOMS: atom_id res chain seq x y z
N TYR A 1 25.51 -73.54 18.49
CA TYR A 1 25.68 -72.05 18.45
C TYR A 1 24.37 -71.41 18.02
N VAL A 2 23.63 -70.83 18.95
CA VAL A 2 22.39 -70.08 18.66
C VAL A 2 22.75 -68.61 18.53
N CYS A 3 22.54 -68.06 17.35
CA CYS A 3 22.76 -66.65 17.05
C CYS A 3 21.46 -65.87 17.32
N ILE A 4 21.43 -65.06 18.40
CA ILE A 4 20.30 -64.18 18.73
C ILE A 4 20.53 -62.89 17.98
N ILE A 5 19.72 -62.62 16.93
CA ILE A 5 19.68 -61.34 16.25
C ILE A 5 18.71 -60.42 17.00
N SER A 6 19.27 -59.45 17.70
CA SER A 6 18.49 -58.42 18.38
C SER A 6 18.08 -57.34 17.37
N PHE A 7 16.79 -57.28 17.01
CA PHE A 7 16.22 -56.23 16.21
C PHE A 7 16.01 -54.99 17.06
N LEU A 8 16.84 -53.98 16.88
CA LEU A 8 16.62 -52.64 17.43
C LEU A 8 15.57 -51.93 16.53
N LEU A 9 14.33 -51.86 17.00
CA LEU A 9 13.31 -50.96 16.42
C LEU A 9 13.62 -49.54 16.85
N LEU A 10 14.29 -48.77 15.95
CA LEU A 10 14.37 -47.33 16.04
C LEU A 10 13.00 -46.76 15.66
N SER A 11 12.21 -46.39 16.66
CA SER A 11 11.02 -45.56 16.44
C SER A 11 11.45 -44.17 16.07
N THR A 12 11.43 -43.81 14.79
CA THR A 12 11.50 -42.42 14.35
C THR A 12 10.17 -41.77 14.72
N ALA A 13 10.16 -41.14 15.90
CA ALA A 13 9.11 -40.16 16.21
C ALA A 13 9.29 -39.00 15.26
N GLU A 14 8.52 -38.96 14.19
CA GLU A 14 8.38 -37.77 13.39
C GLU A 14 7.79 -36.67 14.28
N ILE A 15 8.66 -35.74 14.70
CA ILE A 15 8.24 -34.51 15.35
C ILE A 15 7.58 -33.66 14.24
N TYR A 16 6.29 -33.83 14.05
CA TYR A 16 5.48 -32.87 13.33
C TYR A 16 5.50 -31.57 14.13
N ALA A 17 6.49 -30.74 13.83
CA ALA A 17 6.47 -29.36 14.29
C ALA A 17 5.19 -28.74 13.73
N ASN A 18 4.20 -28.56 14.59
CA ASN A 18 2.95 -27.90 14.27
C ASN A 18 3.29 -26.42 13.97
N ASN A 19 3.74 -26.13 12.74
CA ASN A 19 4.08 -24.81 12.24
C ASN A 19 2.80 -23.97 12.10
N LYS A 20 2.12 -23.75 13.24
CA LYS A 20 0.98 -22.87 13.29
C LYS A 20 1.47 -21.47 13.00
N LEU A 21 1.03 -20.90 11.87
CA LEU A 21 1.37 -19.54 11.50
C LEU A 21 1.05 -18.59 12.68
N PRO A 22 1.91 -17.59 12.92
CA PRO A 22 1.68 -16.65 14.00
C PRO A 22 0.38 -15.89 13.77
N ILE A 23 -0.44 -15.80 14.81
CA ILE A 23 -1.65 -14.99 14.78
C ILE A 23 -1.23 -13.53 14.61
N LYS A 24 -1.64 -12.91 13.51
CA LYS A 24 -1.31 -11.52 13.17
C LYS A 24 -2.43 -10.86 12.38
N PRO A 25 -2.50 -9.52 12.38
CA PRO A 25 -3.33 -8.80 11.43
C PRO A 25 -2.83 -9.02 10.01
N ILE A 26 -3.76 -9.18 9.07
CA ILE A 26 -3.50 -9.36 7.63
C ILE A 26 -4.43 -8.46 6.81
N ASN A 27 -4.24 -8.43 5.50
CA ASN A 27 -5.07 -7.69 4.55
C ASN A 27 -5.30 -6.23 4.97
N LEU A 28 -4.19 -5.56 5.34
CA LEU A 28 -4.21 -4.15 5.71
C LEU A 28 -4.64 -3.30 4.52
N LYS A 29 -5.65 -2.48 4.72
CA LYS A 29 -6.21 -1.60 3.69
C LYS A 29 -6.27 -0.16 4.18
N THR A 30 -5.98 0.75 3.28
CA THR A 30 -6.20 2.20 3.45
C THR A 30 -7.21 2.63 2.40
N GLU A 31 -8.32 3.27 2.81
CA GLU A 31 -9.46 3.60 1.95
C GLU A 31 -9.95 2.38 1.13
N TYR A 32 -9.99 1.21 1.80
CA TYR A 32 -10.38 -0.10 1.23
C TYR A 32 -9.43 -0.66 0.17
N LEU A 33 -8.31 -0.02 -0.11
CA LEU A 33 -7.31 -0.42 -1.09
C LEU A 33 -6.03 -0.93 -0.41
N ILE A 34 -5.33 -1.85 -1.06
CA ILE A 34 -4.03 -2.36 -0.61
C ILE A 34 -2.94 -1.43 -1.14
N ASN A 35 -2.18 -0.82 -0.22
CA ASN A 35 -1.05 0.05 -0.54
C ASN A 35 -1.36 1.12 -1.62
N PRO A 36 -2.45 1.89 -1.49
CA PRO A 36 -2.83 2.84 -2.52
C PRO A 36 -1.85 4.00 -2.63
N ILE A 37 -1.72 4.53 -3.84
CA ILE A 37 -1.00 5.76 -4.14
C ILE A 37 -1.96 6.81 -4.71
N GLY A 38 -1.68 8.08 -4.43
CA GLY A 38 -2.45 9.19 -4.99
C GLY A 38 -3.83 9.39 -4.35
N ILE A 39 -4.02 9.00 -3.08
CA ILE A 39 -5.29 9.26 -2.39
C ILE A 39 -5.36 10.71 -1.89
N ASP A 40 -6.49 11.38 -2.15
CA ASP A 40 -6.70 12.78 -1.78
C ASP A 40 -7.34 12.95 -0.38
N VAL A 41 -7.63 11.86 0.29
CA VAL A 41 -8.19 11.88 1.65
C VAL A 41 -7.10 12.24 2.67
N ILE A 42 -7.30 13.33 3.40
CA ILE A 42 -6.32 13.85 4.37
C ILE A 42 -6.31 13.09 5.71
N THR A 43 -7.39 12.38 6.01
CA THR A 43 -7.54 11.50 7.19
C THR A 43 -8.06 10.15 6.73
N PRO A 44 -7.20 9.27 6.20
CA PRO A 44 -7.64 8.02 5.56
C PRO A 44 -8.14 7.01 6.60
N ARG A 45 -9.09 6.18 6.17
CA ARG A 45 -9.61 5.06 6.96
C ARG A 45 -8.73 3.84 6.82
N LEU A 46 -8.36 3.27 7.94
CA LEU A 46 -7.56 2.05 8.02
C LEU A 46 -8.45 0.85 8.37
N SER A 47 -8.12 -0.31 7.82
CA SER A 47 -8.78 -1.57 8.13
C SER A 47 -7.84 -2.75 7.96
N TRP A 48 -8.14 -3.85 8.67
CA TRP A 48 -7.40 -5.10 8.62
C TRP A 48 -8.31 -6.28 8.93
N GLU A 49 -7.82 -7.47 8.67
CA GLU A 49 -8.43 -8.73 9.04
C GLU A 49 -7.57 -9.44 10.09
N ILE A 50 -8.15 -10.37 10.82
CA ILE A 50 -7.45 -11.16 11.82
C ILE A 50 -7.21 -12.56 11.25
N ASN A 51 -5.95 -12.98 11.17
CA ASN A 51 -5.60 -14.36 10.85
C ASN A 51 -5.59 -15.19 12.14
N ASP A 52 -6.75 -15.67 12.54
CA ASP A 52 -6.93 -16.52 13.70
C ASP A 52 -8.02 -17.57 13.43
N GLU A 53 -7.62 -18.79 13.19
CA GLU A 53 -8.51 -19.91 12.84
C GLU A 53 -9.25 -20.50 14.06
N ARG A 54 -8.98 -20.02 15.26
CA ARG A 54 -9.65 -20.52 16.47
C ARG A 54 -11.13 -20.13 16.45
N MET A 55 -11.98 -21.08 16.80
CA MET A 55 -13.42 -20.83 16.91
C MET A 55 -13.70 -19.71 17.93
N GLY A 56 -14.49 -18.72 17.52
CA GLY A 56 -14.82 -17.56 18.33
C GLY A 56 -13.61 -16.65 18.59
N ALA A 57 -12.65 -16.60 17.66
CA ALA A 57 -11.57 -15.61 17.68
C ALA A 57 -12.15 -14.19 17.60
N LEU A 58 -11.77 -13.32 18.52
CA LEU A 58 -12.20 -11.93 18.60
C LEU A 58 -11.04 -11.05 19.01
N GLN A 59 -10.98 -9.87 18.43
CA GLN A 59 -10.13 -8.78 18.88
C GLN A 59 -10.75 -8.11 20.09
N ASN A 60 -9.95 -7.85 21.11
CA ASN A 60 -10.34 -7.09 22.31
C ASN A 60 -9.70 -5.69 22.32
N ALA A 61 -8.55 -5.56 21.71
CA ALA A 61 -7.84 -4.28 21.61
C ALA A 61 -6.93 -4.27 20.37
N TYR A 62 -6.56 -3.07 19.94
CA TYR A 62 -5.54 -2.89 18.89
C TYR A 62 -4.57 -1.77 19.24
N ARG A 63 -3.46 -1.69 18.51
CA ARG A 63 -2.54 -0.56 18.48
C ARG A 63 -2.04 -0.39 17.05
N ILE A 64 -2.16 0.83 16.55
CA ILE A 64 -1.69 1.22 15.22
C ILE A 64 -0.48 2.15 15.38
N LEU A 65 0.54 1.92 14.57
CA LEU A 65 1.76 2.73 14.52
C LEU A 65 1.92 3.25 13.09
N ILE A 66 2.20 4.55 12.95
CA ILE A 66 2.38 5.21 11.66
C ILE A 66 3.70 5.99 11.66
N SER A 67 4.43 5.91 10.54
CA SER A 67 5.68 6.64 10.30
C SER A 67 5.79 7.06 8.83
N LYS A 68 6.63 8.04 8.53
CA LYS A 68 7.06 8.35 7.16
C LYS A 68 8.26 7.50 6.71
N ASP A 69 8.83 6.70 7.61
CA ASP A 69 9.98 5.85 7.39
C ASP A 69 9.65 4.40 7.77
N SER A 70 9.75 3.48 6.80
CA SER A 70 9.45 2.07 7.00
C SER A 70 10.47 1.37 7.93
N ILE A 71 11.74 1.76 7.86
CA ILE A 71 12.81 1.19 8.70
C ILE A 71 12.61 1.64 10.15
N ALA A 72 12.33 2.91 10.35
CA ALA A 72 12.03 3.46 11.67
C ALA A 72 10.78 2.79 12.28
N LEU A 73 9.74 2.56 11.46
CA LEU A 73 8.53 1.87 11.88
C LEU A 73 8.80 0.42 12.33
N THR A 74 9.71 -0.29 11.66
CA THR A 74 10.12 -1.64 12.07
C THR A 74 10.63 -1.64 13.51
N ARG A 75 11.38 -0.62 13.88
CA ARG A 75 11.99 -0.44 15.21
C ARG A 75 11.10 0.32 16.21
N ASN A 76 9.88 0.68 15.83
CA ASN A 76 8.93 1.48 16.62
C ASN A 76 9.46 2.84 17.05
N HIS A 77 10.23 3.50 16.22
CA HIS A 77 10.71 4.84 16.51
C HIS A 77 10.41 5.80 15.35
N SER A 78 10.61 7.10 15.58
CA SER A 78 10.24 8.16 14.63
C SER A 78 8.79 8.05 14.15
N LEU A 79 7.91 7.70 15.07
CA LEU A 79 6.49 7.60 14.78
C LEU A 79 5.89 9.01 14.66
N ILE A 80 5.03 9.19 13.66
CA ILE A 80 4.20 10.39 13.56
C ILE A 80 2.89 10.22 14.31
N TRP A 81 2.49 8.97 14.53
CA TRP A 81 1.31 8.66 15.32
C TRP A 81 1.39 7.24 15.89
N ASP A 82 0.86 7.12 17.11
CA ASP A 82 0.71 5.88 17.85
C ASP A 82 -0.63 5.94 18.58
N SER A 83 -1.55 5.06 18.23
CA SER A 83 -2.87 5.02 18.88
C SER A 83 -2.80 4.64 20.37
N GLY A 84 -1.64 4.16 20.85
CA GLY A 84 -1.61 3.41 22.09
C GLY A 84 -2.47 2.14 22.00
N LYS A 85 -2.72 1.51 23.12
CA LYS A 85 -3.63 0.36 23.20
C LYS A 85 -5.08 0.82 23.31
N VAL A 86 -5.83 0.68 22.24
CA VAL A 86 -7.26 1.02 22.18
C VAL A 86 -8.09 -0.21 22.45
N LEU A 87 -8.95 -0.17 23.47
CA LEU A 87 -9.87 -1.26 23.80
C LEU A 87 -11.06 -1.22 22.83
N SER A 88 -11.02 -2.04 21.81
CA SER A 88 -12.06 -2.11 20.76
C SER A 88 -11.94 -3.39 19.97
N SER A 89 -13.07 -3.94 19.57
CA SER A 89 -13.16 -5.04 18.60
C SER A 89 -13.21 -4.57 17.15
N GLN A 90 -13.25 -3.26 16.91
CA GLN A 90 -13.32 -2.69 15.57
C GLN A 90 -12.02 -2.96 14.80
N THR A 91 -12.16 -3.40 13.55
CA THR A 91 -11.05 -3.70 12.63
C THR A 91 -11.16 -2.95 11.31
N SER A 92 -12.15 -2.07 11.18
CA SER A 92 -12.40 -1.31 9.95
C SER A 92 -12.82 0.11 10.26
N ASN A 93 -12.64 1.00 9.27
CA ASN A 93 -13.01 2.42 9.36
C ASN A 93 -12.35 3.16 10.54
N ILE A 94 -11.14 2.77 10.91
CA ILE A 94 -10.38 3.48 11.94
C ILE A 94 -9.67 4.67 11.28
N GLN A 95 -9.99 5.86 11.74
CA GLN A 95 -9.34 7.10 11.30
C GLN A 95 -8.26 7.50 12.30
N PRO A 96 -6.97 7.52 11.89
CA PRO A 96 -5.92 8.06 12.74
C PRO A 96 -6.06 9.57 12.88
N ASP A 97 -5.77 10.09 14.06
CA ASP A 97 -5.76 11.55 14.29
C ASP A 97 -4.46 12.17 13.76
N ILE A 98 -4.34 12.17 12.45
CA ILE A 98 -3.26 12.83 11.71
C ILE A 98 -3.83 13.58 10.51
N LYS A 99 -3.17 14.67 10.14
CA LYS A 99 -3.40 15.35 8.88
C LYS A 99 -2.28 15.00 7.91
N CYS A 100 -2.62 14.28 6.86
CA CYS A 100 -1.65 13.89 5.85
C CYS A 100 -1.21 15.08 5.01
N GLU A 101 0.09 15.18 4.75
CA GLU A 101 0.67 16.13 3.82
C GLU A 101 0.52 15.62 2.38
N PRO A 102 0.37 16.48 1.37
CA PRO A 102 0.36 16.08 -0.03
C PRO A 102 1.66 15.39 -0.47
N MET A 103 1.58 14.53 -1.48
CA MET A 103 2.71 13.84 -2.11
C MET A 103 3.61 13.11 -1.12
N THR A 104 3.03 12.58 -0.05
CA THR A 104 3.75 11.97 1.07
C THR A 104 3.35 10.51 1.25
N ARG A 105 4.33 9.62 1.37
CA ARG A 105 4.11 8.21 1.68
C ARG A 105 4.16 7.99 3.19
N TYR A 106 3.17 7.28 3.69
CA TYR A 106 3.02 6.89 5.08
C TYR A 106 3.03 5.38 5.18
N TYR A 107 3.78 4.86 6.13
CA TYR A 107 3.85 3.45 6.44
C TYR A 107 3.15 3.17 7.75
N TRP A 108 2.48 2.03 7.85
CA TRP A 108 1.77 1.68 9.06
C TRP A 108 1.76 0.19 9.32
N LYS A 109 1.58 -0.17 10.56
CA LYS A 109 1.36 -1.53 11.02
C LYS A 109 0.40 -1.54 12.18
N VAL A 110 -0.18 -2.70 12.43
CA VAL A 110 -1.13 -2.92 13.51
C VAL A 110 -0.78 -4.16 14.30
N ILE A 111 -1.13 -4.14 15.57
CA ILE A 111 -1.03 -5.23 16.53
C ILE A 111 -2.39 -5.33 17.19
N PHE A 112 -2.89 -6.52 17.47
CA PHE A 112 -4.10 -6.68 18.26
C PHE A 112 -3.88 -7.54 19.50
N TRP A 113 -4.83 -7.50 20.42
CA TRP A 113 -4.97 -8.40 21.55
C TRP A 113 -6.28 -9.17 21.40
N ASP A 114 -6.21 -10.47 21.55
CA ASP A 114 -7.37 -11.34 21.46
C ASP A 114 -8.28 -11.24 22.72
N LYS A 115 -9.41 -11.95 22.71
CA LYS A 115 -10.35 -12.00 23.84
C LYS A 115 -9.70 -12.44 25.17
N ASN A 116 -8.59 -13.17 25.11
CA ASN A 116 -7.83 -13.60 26.28
C ASN A 116 -6.71 -12.60 26.64
N LYS A 117 -6.72 -11.41 26.05
CA LYS A 117 -5.71 -10.37 26.23
C LYS A 117 -4.31 -10.77 25.75
N LYS A 118 -4.18 -11.86 24.97
CA LYS A 118 -2.93 -12.29 24.37
C LYS A 118 -2.61 -11.39 23.17
N LYS A 119 -1.38 -10.85 23.13
CA LYS A 119 -0.90 -9.98 22.07
C LYS A 119 -0.55 -10.82 20.83
N SER A 120 -0.96 -10.36 19.66
CA SER A 120 -0.59 -10.90 18.35
C SER A 120 0.85 -10.59 17.96
N ALA A 121 1.37 -11.22 16.90
CA ALA A 121 2.50 -10.70 16.17
C ALA A 121 2.12 -9.36 15.48
N ASN A 122 3.13 -8.60 15.05
CA ASN A 122 2.90 -7.43 14.21
C ASN A 122 2.32 -7.87 12.85
N SER A 123 1.50 -7.02 12.25
CA SER A 123 1.21 -7.14 10.82
C SER A 123 2.48 -6.94 9.98
N GLU A 124 2.42 -7.29 8.71
CA GLU A 124 3.32 -6.70 7.71
C GLU A 124 3.15 -5.17 7.69
N ILE A 125 4.16 -4.47 7.19
CA ILE A 125 4.07 -3.02 7.00
C ILE A 125 3.29 -2.76 5.71
N ALA A 126 2.19 -2.04 5.83
CA ALA A 126 1.45 -1.47 4.72
C ALA A 126 1.80 0.01 4.56
N TYR A 127 1.40 0.58 3.42
CA TYR A 127 1.60 2.01 3.17
C TYR A 127 0.40 2.62 2.42
N TRP A 128 0.36 3.92 2.42
CA TRP A 128 -0.41 4.71 1.45
C TRP A 128 0.41 5.93 1.04
N GLU A 129 0.09 6.48 -0.10
CA GLU A 129 0.66 7.73 -0.55
C GLU A 129 -0.45 8.71 -0.88
N THR A 130 -0.32 9.92 -0.36
CA THR A 130 -1.28 10.99 -0.65
C THR A 130 -1.06 11.55 -2.05
N GLY A 131 -2.15 12.03 -2.64
CA GLY A 131 -2.14 12.69 -3.93
C GLY A 131 -1.52 14.08 -3.90
N ILE A 132 -1.65 14.78 -5.00
CA ILE A 132 -1.01 16.09 -5.21
C ILE A 132 -1.61 17.23 -4.35
N GLY A 133 -2.79 17.00 -3.75
CA GLY A 133 -3.42 17.96 -2.84
C GLY A 133 -3.74 19.31 -3.49
N GLY A 134 -4.07 19.32 -4.76
CA GLY A 134 -4.38 20.53 -5.53
C GLY A 134 -3.18 21.40 -5.89
N LYS A 135 -1.96 20.99 -5.56
CA LYS A 135 -0.72 21.77 -5.81
C LYS A 135 -0.14 21.49 -7.21
N TRP A 136 -0.96 21.61 -8.25
CA TRP A 136 -0.51 21.44 -9.62
C TRP A 136 0.49 22.52 -10.03
N GLN A 137 1.66 22.09 -10.53
CA GLN A 137 2.67 22.95 -11.15
C GLN A 137 2.66 22.79 -12.67
N GLY A 138 2.13 21.67 -13.18
CA GLY A 138 1.97 21.41 -14.59
C GLY A 138 0.95 22.34 -15.24
N LYS A 139 1.16 22.62 -16.51
CA LYS A 139 0.23 23.39 -17.34
C LYS A 139 -0.47 22.45 -18.32
N TRP A 140 -1.67 22.82 -18.73
CA TRP A 140 -2.34 22.15 -19.84
C TRP A 140 -1.52 22.29 -21.12
N ILE A 141 -1.39 21.18 -21.83
CA ILE A 141 -0.73 21.12 -23.13
C ILE A 141 -1.74 20.67 -24.19
N SER A 142 -1.57 21.16 -25.41
CA SER A 142 -2.40 20.83 -26.56
C SER A 142 -1.51 20.88 -27.82
N ASP A 143 -1.89 20.14 -28.85
CA ASP A 143 -1.26 20.22 -30.16
C ASP A 143 -1.74 21.46 -30.98
N GLY A 144 -2.68 22.22 -30.42
CA GLY A 144 -3.23 23.43 -31.03
C GLY A 144 -4.13 23.20 -32.25
N LYS A 145 -4.46 21.92 -32.58
CA LYS A 145 -5.28 21.61 -33.74
C LYS A 145 -6.77 21.74 -33.42
N GLY A 146 -7.55 22.04 -34.45
CA GLY A 146 -9.00 22.21 -34.31
C GLY A 146 -9.74 20.91 -34.01
N LYS A 147 -11.06 21.02 -33.68
CA LYS A 147 -11.94 19.92 -33.31
C LYS A 147 -12.14 18.84 -34.39
N GLU A 148 -11.79 19.15 -35.63
CA GLU A 148 -11.91 18.27 -36.81
C GLU A 148 -10.69 17.32 -36.97
N TYR A 149 -9.71 17.42 -36.06
CA TYR A 149 -8.51 16.57 -36.11
C TYR A 149 -8.69 15.31 -35.25
N PHE A 150 -8.79 14.17 -35.91
CA PHE A 150 -9.13 12.89 -35.26
C PHE A 150 -7.98 12.05 -34.69
N PRO A 151 -6.73 12.08 -35.20
CA PRO A 151 -5.65 11.31 -34.59
C PRO A 151 -5.32 11.81 -33.19
N ALA A 152 -5.11 10.89 -32.26
CA ALA A 152 -4.62 11.21 -30.91
C ALA A 152 -3.22 11.85 -31.00
N PRO A 153 -2.99 13.02 -30.37
CA PRO A 153 -1.69 13.65 -30.42
C PRO A 153 -0.67 12.88 -29.60
N LEU A 154 0.57 12.82 -30.10
CA LEU A 154 1.71 12.30 -29.39
C LEU A 154 2.50 13.45 -28.78
N PHE A 155 2.60 13.45 -27.45
CA PHE A 155 3.47 14.38 -26.72
C PHE A 155 4.72 13.64 -26.26
N ARG A 156 5.89 14.17 -26.56
CA ARG A 156 7.18 13.59 -26.15
C ARG A 156 8.02 14.66 -25.44
N LYS A 157 8.63 14.23 -24.35
CA LYS A 157 9.62 15.05 -23.64
C LYS A 157 10.77 14.16 -23.20
N GLU A 158 11.99 14.63 -23.41
CA GLU A 158 13.19 14.02 -22.88
C GLU A 158 13.60 14.72 -21.58
N VAL A 159 13.98 13.93 -20.58
CA VAL A 159 14.44 14.43 -19.29
C VAL A 159 15.68 13.65 -18.90
N THR A 160 16.74 14.37 -18.54
CA THR A 160 17.98 13.77 -18.03
C THR A 160 18.06 13.98 -16.53
N PHE A 161 18.31 12.89 -15.80
CA PHE A 161 18.54 12.94 -14.36
C PHE A 161 20.05 12.81 -14.11
N HIS A 162 20.61 13.70 -13.30
CA HIS A 162 22.03 13.70 -12.95
C HIS A 162 22.30 13.01 -11.61
N GLU A 163 21.24 12.78 -10.83
CA GLU A 163 21.35 12.15 -9.52
C GLU A 163 20.58 10.80 -9.49
N LYS A 164 20.96 9.97 -8.54
CA LYS A 164 20.28 8.69 -8.34
C LYS A 164 18.84 8.90 -7.86
N ILE A 165 17.91 8.38 -8.62
CA ILE A 165 16.49 8.46 -8.30
C ILE A 165 16.19 7.53 -7.11
N ALA A 166 15.79 8.10 -5.99
CA ALA A 166 15.30 7.34 -4.84
C ALA A 166 13.85 6.89 -5.03
N ARG A 167 13.01 7.81 -5.52
CA ARG A 167 11.60 7.57 -5.85
C ARG A 167 11.13 8.56 -6.92
N ALA A 168 10.26 8.09 -7.80
CA ALA A 168 9.64 8.92 -8.83
C ALA A 168 8.14 8.64 -8.89
N THR A 169 7.32 9.69 -8.87
CA THR A 169 5.87 9.61 -8.97
C THR A 169 5.38 10.58 -10.06
N ALA A 170 4.53 10.10 -10.96
CA ALA A 170 3.87 10.96 -11.92
C ALA A 170 2.40 11.13 -11.56
N TYR A 171 1.91 12.36 -11.71
CA TYR A 171 0.50 12.72 -11.59
C TYR A 171 0.04 13.24 -12.96
N ILE A 172 -0.90 12.54 -13.58
CA ILE A 172 -1.33 12.85 -14.95
C ILE A 172 -2.84 13.07 -14.96
N CYS A 173 -3.24 14.21 -15.52
CA CYS A 173 -4.62 14.57 -15.75
C CYS A 173 -4.84 14.81 -17.25
N GLY A 174 -5.76 14.05 -17.85
CA GLY A 174 -6.16 14.21 -19.25
C GLY A 174 -7.60 14.70 -19.36
N LEU A 175 -7.89 15.57 -20.32
CA LEU A 175 -9.27 15.89 -20.75
C LEU A 175 -9.69 14.92 -21.87
N GLY A 176 -9.65 13.66 -21.57
CA GLY A 176 -9.82 12.53 -22.48
C GLY A 176 -8.91 11.40 -22.05
N TYR A 177 -8.93 10.30 -22.79
CA TYR A 177 -8.10 9.16 -22.50
C TYR A 177 -6.66 9.37 -22.97
N TYR A 178 -5.70 8.85 -22.22
CA TYR A 178 -4.29 8.87 -22.58
C TYR A 178 -3.62 7.52 -22.23
N GLU A 179 -2.47 7.30 -22.82
CA GLU A 179 -1.54 6.25 -22.42
C GLU A 179 -0.19 6.90 -22.09
N LEU A 180 0.45 6.42 -21.03
CA LEU A 180 1.78 6.86 -20.62
C LEU A 180 2.83 5.85 -21.07
N TYR A 181 3.90 6.33 -21.66
CA TYR A 181 5.07 5.54 -22.04
C TYR A 181 6.33 6.14 -21.45
N ILE A 182 7.23 5.30 -20.96
CA ILE A 182 8.58 5.68 -20.50
C ILE A 182 9.59 4.85 -21.29
N ASN A 183 10.51 5.48 -21.97
CA ASN A 183 11.54 4.85 -22.80
C ASN A 183 10.99 3.82 -23.84
N GLY A 184 9.75 4.00 -24.27
CA GLY A 184 9.08 3.11 -25.23
C GLY A 184 8.15 2.08 -24.60
N ASP A 185 8.22 1.85 -23.30
CA ASP A 185 7.37 0.89 -22.59
C ASP A 185 6.11 1.56 -22.03
N LYS A 186 4.97 0.92 -22.24
CA LYS A 186 3.69 1.37 -21.66
C LYS A 186 3.70 1.20 -20.14
N ILE A 187 3.30 2.25 -19.43
CA ILE A 187 3.26 2.25 -17.97
C ILE A 187 1.86 1.92 -17.45
N GLY A 188 1.83 0.96 -16.53
CA GLY A 188 0.59 0.48 -15.92
C GLY A 188 -0.22 -0.43 -16.84
N ASN A 189 -1.25 -1.02 -16.28
CA ASN A 189 -2.20 -1.91 -16.98
C ASN A 189 -3.59 -1.28 -17.11
N HIS A 190 -3.70 0.00 -16.84
CA HIS A 190 -4.96 0.72 -16.89
C HIS A 190 -5.43 0.90 -18.34
N ILE A 191 -6.73 0.90 -18.51
CA ILE A 191 -7.39 1.14 -19.80
C ILE A 191 -8.37 2.29 -19.57
N LEU A 192 -8.40 3.24 -20.52
CA LEU A 192 -9.31 4.38 -20.49
C LEU A 192 -9.09 5.31 -19.28
N ASP A 193 -7.85 5.64 -18.99
CA ASP A 193 -7.50 6.63 -17.96
C ASP A 193 -7.50 8.06 -18.51
N PRO A 194 -7.83 9.05 -17.66
CA PRO A 194 -8.53 8.93 -16.40
C PRO A 194 -10.01 8.60 -16.59
N GLY A 195 -10.68 8.18 -15.52
CA GLY A 195 -12.13 7.97 -15.58
C GLY A 195 -12.89 9.21 -16.11
N PHE A 196 -13.86 9.00 -16.98
CA PHE A 196 -14.63 10.07 -17.58
C PHE A 196 -15.43 10.85 -16.54
N THR A 197 -15.39 12.18 -16.61
CA THR A 197 -16.13 13.08 -15.75
C THR A 197 -16.66 14.26 -16.54
N ARG A 198 -17.46 15.06 -15.90
CA ARG A 198 -17.88 16.36 -16.44
C ARG A 198 -16.73 17.35 -16.23
N PHE A 199 -15.88 17.53 -17.26
CA PHE A 199 -14.60 18.26 -17.19
C PHE A 199 -14.74 19.72 -16.79
N ASP A 200 -15.90 20.35 -17.00
CA ASP A 200 -16.19 21.72 -16.54
C ASP A 200 -16.45 21.81 -15.03
N LYS A 201 -16.62 20.67 -14.35
CA LYS A 201 -16.84 20.59 -12.91
C LYS A 201 -15.71 19.90 -12.17
N LYS A 202 -15.21 18.80 -12.70
CA LYS A 202 -14.19 18.00 -12.07
C LYS A 202 -13.40 17.21 -13.12
N THR A 203 -12.09 17.22 -13.00
CA THR A 203 -11.19 16.30 -13.70
C THR A 203 -10.53 15.36 -12.72
N LEU A 204 -10.35 14.12 -13.14
CA LEU A 204 -9.59 13.13 -12.37
C LEU A 204 -8.16 13.10 -12.85
N TYR A 205 -7.26 12.68 -12.00
CA TYR A 205 -5.88 12.38 -12.36
C TYR A 205 -5.53 10.97 -11.92
N VAL A 206 -4.50 10.42 -12.53
CA VAL A 206 -3.93 9.12 -12.18
C VAL A 206 -2.54 9.33 -11.63
N THR A 207 -2.19 8.53 -10.63
CA THR A 207 -0.86 8.54 -10.02
C THR A 207 -0.14 7.27 -10.41
N TYR A 208 1.10 7.40 -10.90
CA TYR A 208 1.98 6.29 -11.25
C TYR A 208 3.25 6.35 -10.40
N ASP A 209 3.66 5.19 -9.86
CA ASP A 209 5.00 5.02 -9.30
C ASP A 209 5.93 4.63 -10.45
N LEU A 210 6.82 5.52 -10.85
CA LEU A 210 7.78 5.35 -11.94
C LEU A 210 9.19 5.02 -11.45
N THR A 211 9.31 4.61 -10.19
CA THR A 211 10.62 4.46 -9.54
C THR A 211 11.47 3.38 -10.20
N GLN A 212 10.86 2.31 -10.70
CA GLN A 212 11.60 1.21 -11.33
C GLN A 212 11.98 1.55 -12.76
N GLU A 213 11.08 2.18 -13.51
CA GLU A 213 11.25 2.55 -14.92
C GLU A 213 12.34 3.62 -15.11
N LEU A 214 12.57 4.45 -14.08
CA LEU A 214 13.55 5.52 -14.13
C LEU A 214 14.87 5.21 -13.42
N LYS A 215 15.02 4.02 -12.82
CA LYS A 215 16.28 3.56 -12.21
C LYS A 215 17.19 2.79 -13.17
N GLN A 216 16.72 2.56 -14.38
CA GLN A 216 17.45 1.82 -15.41
C GLN A 216 18.60 2.64 -15.99
#